data_f34a4de75b1386c09c7b6c666fb4987d
#
_entry.id   f34a4de75b1386c09c7b6c666fb4987d
#
_cell.length_a   1.000
_cell.length_b   1.000
_cell.length_c   1.000
_cell.angle_alpha   90.00
_cell.angle_beta   90.00
_cell.angle_gamma   90.00
#
_symmetry.space_group_name_H-M   'P 1'
#
loop_
_entity.id
_entity.type
_entity.pdbx_description
1 polymer ?
#
loop_
_entity_poly.entity_id
_entity_poly.type
_entity_poly.pdbx_seq_one_letter_code
_entity_poly.pdbx_strand_id
1 'polypeptide(L)'
;ENGAFSDEDYETLYLLADPISELIKSHSEHDDFAVTHLIQPGIDHQIDLAFRTFGESMLSPREKGVLELMLRGYGTDTSATKLKIAVETVRRHRKSIYRKLDVSSQTDLFSLFLNAMSCLGQAGGEDPLKVYMAPR
;
A
#
# COMPACT_ATOMS: atom_id res chain seq x y z
N GLU A 1 -5.00 -15.54 -18.08
CA GLU A 1 -4.81 -15.51 -17.62
C GLU A 1 -4.09 -15.44 -17.32
N ASN A 2 -3.94 -15.58 -17.80
CA ASN A 2 -3.35 -15.37 -17.50
C ASN A 2 -2.72 -15.39 -16.35
N GLY A 3 -2.19 -16.03 -16.08
CA GLY A 3 -1.70 -15.76 -14.77
C GLY A 3 -2.12 -14.42 -14.16
N ALA A 4 -2.95 -13.75 -14.87
CA ALA A 4 -3.52 -12.50 -14.38
C ALA A 4 -4.61 -12.83 -13.36
N PHE A 5 -4.43 -12.36 -12.15
CA PHE A 5 -5.42 -12.48 -11.12
C PHE A 5 -6.66 -11.65 -11.49
N SER A 6 -7.84 -12.20 -11.28
CA SER A 6 -9.09 -11.44 -11.35
C SER A 6 -9.17 -10.46 -10.18
N ASP A 7 -10.12 -9.54 -10.22
CA ASP A 7 -10.35 -8.65 -9.09
C ASP A 7 -10.71 -9.43 -7.81
N GLU A 8 -11.41 -10.55 -7.96
CA GLU A 8 -11.67 -11.48 -6.86
C GLU A 8 -10.39 -12.11 -6.32
N ASP A 9 -9.47 -12.46 -7.20
CA ASP A 9 -8.18 -13.01 -6.80
C ASP A 9 -7.34 -11.94 -6.08
N TYR A 10 -7.43 -10.68 -6.50
CA TYR A 10 -6.77 -9.58 -5.81
C TYR A 10 -7.40 -9.34 -4.44
N GLU A 11 -8.69 -9.44 -4.33
CA GLU A 11 -9.35 -9.34 -3.02
C GLU A 11 -8.92 -10.48 -2.11
N THR A 12 -8.85 -11.70 -2.65
CA THR A 12 -8.37 -12.86 -1.91
C THR A 12 -6.89 -12.70 -1.53
N LEU A 13 -6.05 -12.24 -2.46
CA LEU A 13 -4.65 -11.94 -2.18
C LEU A 13 -4.50 -10.78 -1.19
N TYR A 14 -5.34 -9.77 -1.28
CA TYR A 14 -5.37 -8.68 -0.32
C TYR A 14 -5.72 -9.18 1.07
N LEU A 15 -6.71 -10.05 1.17
CA LEU A 15 -7.09 -10.70 2.43
C LEU A 15 -5.97 -11.60 2.97
N LEU A 16 -5.19 -12.22 2.07
CA LEU A 16 -4.04 -13.04 2.44
C LEU A 16 -2.78 -12.20 2.66
N ALA A 17 -2.61 -11.11 1.89
CA ALA A 17 -1.47 -10.21 2.02
C ALA A 17 -1.61 -9.26 3.21
N ASP A 18 -2.84 -9.01 3.64
CA ASP A 18 -3.13 -8.29 4.87
C ASP A 18 -3.89 -9.19 5.87
N PRO A 19 -3.33 -10.37 6.17
CA PRO A 19 -3.99 -11.33 7.05
C PRO A 19 -4.17 -10.79 8.46
N ILE A 20 -3.34 -9.82 8.83
CA ILE A 20 -3.40 -9.19 10.15
C ILE A 20 -4.66 -8.33 10.26
N SER A 21 -4.96 -7.50 9.26
CA SER A 21 -6.15 -6.67 9.26
C SER A 21 -7.44 -7.49 9.25
N GLU A 22 -7.49 -8.57 8.47
CA GLU A 22 -8.66 -9.44 8.41
C GLU A 22 -8.79 -10.32 9.66
N LEU A 23 -7.68 -10.83 10.17
CA LEU A 23 -7.66 -11.54 11.46
C LEU A 23 -8.14 -10.61 12.57
N ILE A 24 -7.73 -9.35 12.56
CA ILE A 24 -8.19 -8.36 13.53
C ILE A 24 -9.69 -8.13 13.38
N LYS A 25 -10.18 -7.95 12.17
CA LYS A 25 -11.61 -7.75 11.91
C LYS A 25 -12.45 -8.95 12.32
N SER A 26 -12.02 -10.18 11.98
CA SER A 26 -12.77 -11.37 12.33
C SER A 26 -12.66 -11.73 13.82
N HIS A 27 -11.56 -11.40 14.47
CA HIS A 27 -11.37 -11.66 15.89
C HIS A 27 -11.90 -10.55 16.80
N SER A 28 -12.02 -9.31 16.28
CA SER A 28 -12.62 -8.23 17.07
C SER A 28 -14.09 -8.44 17.39
N GLU A 29 -14.76 -9.28 16.61
CA GLU A 29 -16.13 -9.68 16.92
C GLU A 29 -16.21 -10.76 17.99
N HIS A 30 -15.12 -11.50 18.26
CA HIS A 30 -15.12 -12.66 19.13
C HIS A 30 -14.10 -12.63 20.28
N ASP A 31 -12.99 -11.93 20.12
CA ASP A 31 -11.93 -11.87 21.12
C ASP A 31 -11.14 -10.57 21.02
N ASP A 32 -11.73 -9.50 21.47
CA ASP A 32 -11.14 -8.16 21.51
C ASP A 32 -9.82 -8.10 22.29
N PHE A 33 -9.52 -9.13 23.06
CA PHE A 33 -8.50 -9.02 24.09
C PHE A 33 -7.09 -9.40 23.65
N ALA A 34 -6.96 -10.37 22.74
CA ALA A 34 -5.63 -10.92 22.45
C ALA A 34 -4.92 -10.19 21.33
N VAL A 35 -5.66 -9.68 20.35
CA VAL A 35 -5.07 -9.03 19.16
C VAL A 35 -4.89 -7.53 19.41
N THR A 36 -5.79 -6.92 20.17
CA THR A 36 -5.72 -5.50 20.53
C THR A 36 -4.50 -5.19 21.41
N HIS A 37 -4.01 -6.19 22.15
CA HIS A 37 -2.78 -6.02 22.94
C HIS A 37 -1.49 -6.25 22.16
N LEU A 38 -1.58 -6.93 21.01
CA LEU A 38 -0.42 -7.14 20.13
C LEU A 38 -0.22 -5.97 19.17
N ILE A 39 -1.28 -5.22 18.89
CA ILE A 39 -1.23 -4.04 18.06
C ILE A 39 -1.39 -2.84 18.97
N GLN A 40 -0.28 -2.23 19.31
CA GLN A 40 -0.33 -0.98 20.06
C GLN A 40 -1.07 0.07 19.21
N PRO A 41 -1.96 0.88 19.79
CA PRO A 41 -2.69 1.92 19.05
C PRO A 41 -1.79 2.84 18.23
N GLY A 42 -0.50 2.87 18.55
CA GLY A 42 0.48 3.63 17.79
C GLY A 42 0.87 3.01 16.45
N ILE A 43 0.74 1.69 16.28
CA ILE A 43 1.16 1.01 15.05
C ILE A 43 0.17 1.26 13.92
N ASP A 44 -1.12 1.16 14.21
CA ASP A 44 -2.16 1.44 13.22
C ASP A 44 -2.03 2.85 12.65
N HIS A 45 -1.79 3.81 13.53
CA HIS A 45 -1.58 5.18 13.11
C HIS A 45 -0.30 5.35 12.27
N GLN A 46 0.77 4.65 12.63
CA GLN A 46 2.02 4.69 11.88
C GLN A 46 1.88 4.04 10.50
N ILE A 47 1.17 2.92 10.42
CA ILE A 47 0.89 2.26 9.15
C ILE A 47 0.04 3.16 8.24
N ASP A 48 -1.02 3.74 8.78
CA ASP A 48 -1.87 4.65 8.02
C ASP A 48 -1.10 5.90 7.56
N LEU A 49 -0.26 6.44 8.42
CA LEU A 49 0.62 7.53 8.07
C LEU A 49 1.59 7.13 6.94
N ALA A 50 2.15 5.93 7.00
CA ALA A 50 3.03 5.42 5.97
C ALA A 50 2.31 5.32 4.61
N PHE A 51 1.09 4.78 4.58
CA PHE A 51 0.30 4.73 3.34
C PHE A 51 0.04 6.13 2.77
N ARG A 52 -0.17 7.10 3.63
CA ARG A 52 -0.45 8.47 3.21
C ARG A 52 0.79 9.22 2.73
N THR A 53 1.93 8.99 3.35
CA THR A 53 3.14 9.78 3.09
C THR A 53 4.10 9.10 2.12
N PHE A 54 4.04 7.77 1.98
CA PHE A 54 4.94 7.02 1.10
C PHE A 54 4.84 7.49 -0.35
N GLY A 55 5.96 7.93 -0.90
CA GLY A 55 6.05 8.39 -2.28
C GLY A 55 5.56 9.82 -2.51
N GLU A 56 5.14 10.52 -1.47
CA GLU A 56 4.60 11.89 -1.60
C GLU A 56 5.63 12.86 -2.20
N SER A 57 6.90 12.66 -1.91
CA SER A 57 7.97 13.51 -2.42
C SER A 57 8.29 13.28 -3.90
N MET A 58 7.89 12.15 -4.48
CA MET A 58 8.27 11.71 -5.82
C MET A 58 7.09 11.63 -6.79
N LEU A 59 5.88 11.51 -6.29
CA LEU A 59 4.69 11.24 -7.09
C LEU A 59 3.72 12.42 -7.06
N SER A 60 2.98 12.59 -8.16
CA SER A 60 1.88 13.55 -8.20
C SER A 60 0.72 13.08 -7.32
N PRO A 61 -0.21 13.99 -6.92
CA PRO A 61 -1.38 13.60 -6.12
C PRO A 61 -2.22 12.50 -6.78
N ARG A 62 -2.33 12.48 -8.11
CA ARG A 62 -3.06 11.45 -8.84
C ARG A 62 -2.35 10.10 -8.81
N GLU A 63 -1.03 10.11 -9.03
CA GLU A 63 -0.21 8.91 -8.91
C GLU A 63 -0.24 8.37 -7.49
N LYS A 64 -0.23 9.24 -6.51
CA LYS A 64 -0.34 8.90 -5.09
C LYS A 64 -1.63 8.11 -4.79
N GLY A 65 -2.76 8.58 -5.31
CA GLY A 65 -4.03 7.87 -5.15
C GLY A 65 -4.00 6.47 -5.76
N VAL A 66 -3.38 6.32 -6.92
CA VAL A 66 -3.20 5.00 -7.56
C VAL A 66 -2.24 4.12 -6.74
N LEU A 67 -1.13 4.69 -6.29
CA LEU A 67 -0.14 3.98 -5.46
C LEU A 67 -0.78 3.40 -4.20
N GLU A 68 -1.56 4.18 -3.50
CA GLU A 68 -2.24 3.73 -2.28
C GLU A 68 -3.14 2.51 -2.55
N LEU A 69 -3.90 2.55 -3.64
CA LEU A 69 -4.76 1.41 -4.01
C LEU A 69 -3.93 0.20 -4.44
N MET A 70 -2.81 0.41 -5.11
CA MET A 70 -1.88 -0.68 -5.47
C MET A 70 -1.31 -1.36 -4.22
N LEU A 71 -0.88 -0.58 -3.24
CA LEU A 71 -0.35 -1.11 -1.99
C LEU A 71 -1.42 -1.86 -1.17
N ARG A 72 -2.67 -1.45 -1.30
CA ARG A 72 -3.80 -2.15 -0.67
C ARG A 72 -4.25 -3.37 -1.46
N GLY A 73 -3.62 -3.68 -2.59
CA GLY A 73 -3.89 -4.87 -3.38
C GLY A 73 -5.02 -4.73 -4.40
N TYR A 74 -5.54 -3.55 -4.62
CA TYR A 74 -6.62 -3.35 -5.60
C TYR A 74 -6.11 -3.47 -7.03
N GLY A 75 -6.89 -4.16 -7.87
CA GLY A 75 -6.64 -4.27 -9.29
C GLY A 75 -6.90 -2.96 -10.04
N THR A 76 -6.53 -2.95 -11.31
CA THR A 76 -6.64 -1.76 -12.17
C THR A 76 -8.07 -1.29 -12.33
N ASP A 77 -9.01 -2.21 -12.55
CA ASP A 77 -10.41 -1.89 -12.77
C ASP A 77 -11.07 -1.34 -11.51
N THR A 78 -10.82 -1.98 -10.38
CA THR A 78 -11.32 -1.52 -9.09
C THR A 78 -10.74 -0.15 -8.72
N SER A 79 -9.47 0.06 -9.00
CA SER A 79 -8.82 1.36 -8.77
C SER A 79 -9.45 2.46 -9.64
N ALA A 80 -9.73 2.16 -10.91
CA ALA A 80 -10.40 3.09 -11.81
C ALA A 80 -11.79 3.49 -11.28
N THR A 81 -12.55 2.52 -10.81
CA THR A 81 -13.88 2.75 -10.23
C THR A 81 -13.80 3.60 -8.96
N LYS A 82 -12.87 3.27 -8.06
CA LYS A 82 -12.71 4.01 -6.80
C LYS A 82 -12.25 5.45 -7.03
N LEU A 83 -11.37 5.67 -7.97
CA LEU A 83 -10.85 7.00 -8.29
C LEU A 83 -11.72 7.77 -9.30
N LYS A 84 -12.73 7.10 -9.88
CA LYS A 84 -13.63 7.67 -10.90
C LYS A 84 -12.85 8.19 -12.11
N ILE A 85 -11.92 7.39 -12.59
CA ILE A 85 -11.10 7.67 -13.79
C ILE A 85 -11.11 6.46 -14.72
N ALA A 86 -10.66 6.63 -15.95
CA ALA A 86 -10.61 5.54 -16.91
C ALA A 86 -9.55 4.51 -16.52
N VAL A 87 -9.82 3.24 -16.83
CA VAL A 87 -8.89 2.13 -16.61
C VAL A 87 -7.53 2.42 -17.27
N GLU A 88 -7.55 2.95 -18.47
CA GLU A 88 -6.32 3.30 -19.19
C GLU A 88 -5.52 4.39 -18.48
N THR A 89 -6.19 5.32 -17.82
CA THR A 89 -5.54 6.34 -17.00
C THR A 89 -4.84 5.70 -15.79
N VAL A 90 -5.48 4.72 -15.16
CA VAL A 90 -4.85 3.96 -14.06
C VAL A 90 -3.60 3.23 -14.56
N ARG A 91 -3.68 2.56 -15.70
CA ARG A 91 -2.52 1.87 -16.30
C ARG A 91 -1.37 2.83 -16.55
N ARG A 92 -1.66 4.01 -17.06
CA ARG A 92 -0.66 5.06 -17.31
C ARG A 92 -0.01 5.54 -16.02
N HIS A 93 -0.80 5.75 -14.98
CA HIS A 93 -0.28 6.13 -13.66
C HIS A 93 0.58 5.02 -13.06
N ARG A 94 0.16 3.76 -13.16
CA ARG A 94 0.94 2.61 -12.69
C ARG A 94 2.31 2.56 -13.37
N LYS A 95 2.33 2.73 -14.68
CA LYS A 95 3.57 2.75 -15.45
C LYS A 95 4.49 3.90 -15.01
N SER A 96 3.92 5.06 -14.78
CA SER A 96 4.67 6.23 -14.30
C SER A 96 5.23 6.01 -12.90
N ILE A 97 4.44 5.41 -12.00
CA ILE A 97 4.86 5.07 -10.64
C ILE A 97 6.05 4.10 -10.69
N TYR A 98 5.94 3.02 -11.45
CA TYR A 98 7.03 2.04 -11.58
C TYR A 98 8.32 2.69 -12.05
N ARG A 99 8.23 3.57 -13.03
CA ARG A 99 9.38 4.30 -13.56
C ARG A 99 9.99 5.25 -12.53
N LYS A 100 9.15 5.99 -11.81
CA LYS A 100 9.62 6.99 -10.82
C LYS A 100 10.23 6.35 -9.59
N LEU A 101 9.70 5.20 -9.17
CA LEU A 101 10.18 4.48 -8.00
C LEU A 101 11.24 3.42 -8.35
N ASP A 102 11.58 3.29 -9.65
CA ASP A 102 12.55 2.32 -10.15
C ASP A 102 12.23 0.89 -9.71
N VAL A 103 10.97 0.50 -9.86
CA VAL A 103 10.50 -0.85 -9.59
C VAL A 103 9.87 -1.44 -10.86
N SER A 104 9.92 -2.75 -11.01
CA SER A 104 9.46 -3.44 -12.21
C SER A 104 8.18 -4.24 -12.02
N SER A 105 7.74 -4.42 -10.79
CA SER A 105 6.54 -5.21 -10.48
C SER A 105 5.84 -4.68 -9.23
N GLN A 106 4.61 -5.14 -9.02
CA GLN A 106 3.87 -4.83 -7.80
C GLN A 106 4.54 -5.45 -6.56
N THR A 107 5.15 -6.61 -6.71
CA THR A 107 5.93 -7.25 -5.65
C THR A 107 7.13 -6.38 -5.25
N ASP A 108 7.87 -5.86 -6.24
CA ASP A 108 8.99 -4.95 -5.98
C ASP A 108 8.53 -3.68 -5.29
N LEU A 109 7.40 -3.13 -5.73
CA LEU A 109 6.80 -1.95 -5.11
C LEU A 109 6.46 -2.21 -3.64
N PHE A 110 5.85 -3.34 -3.36
CA PHE A 110 5.49 -3.72 -2.00
C PHE A 110 6.72 -3.94 -1.12
N SER A 111 7.76 -4.58 -1.66
CA SER A 111 9.04 -4.75 -0.98
C SER A 111 9.70 -3.40 -0.66
N LEU A 112 9.66 -2.48 -1.61
CA LEU A 112 10.17 -1.11 -1.41
C LEU A 112 9.39 -0.41 -0.29
N PHE A 113 8.07 -0.55 -0.27
CA PHE A 113 7.23 0.00 0.79
C PHE A 113 7.59 -0.56 2.17
N LEU A 114 7.72 -1.88 2.28
CA LEU A 114 8.12 -2.53 3.54
C LEU A 114 9.50 -2.08 4.02
N ASN A 115 10.44 -1.95 3.10
CA ASN A 115 11.78 -1.46 3.43
C ASN A 115 11.75 0.01 3.91
N ALA A 116 10.97 0.84 3.24
CA ALA A 116 10.80 2.24 3.65
C ALA A 116 10.10 2.36 5.02
N MET A 117 9.21 1.42 5.34
CA MET A 117 8.55 1.36 6.66
C MET A 117 9.56 1.26 7.81
N SER A 118 10.71 0.62 7.58
CA SER A 118 11.74 0.55 8.60
C SER A 118 12.32 1.91 8.99
N CYS A 119 12.13 2.91 8.15
CA CYS A 119 12.58 4.28 8.38
C CYS A 119 11.52 5.19 9.00
N LEU A 120 10.31 4.68 9.27
CA LEU A 120 9.20 5.49 9.78
C LEU A 120 9.55 6.25 11.06
N GLY A 121 10.23 5.61 11.99
CA GLY A 121 10.65 6.22 13.24
C GLY A 121 11.61 7.40 13.03
N GLN A 122 12.34 7.41 11.93
CA GLN A 122 13.31 8.45 11.59
C GLN A 122 12.68 9.53 10.71
N ALA A 123 11.57 9.20 10.04
CA ALA A 123 10.94 10.09 9.08
C ALA A 123 10.20 11.29 9.73
N GLY A 124 9.86 11.17 11.02
CA GLY A 124 9.24 12.28 11.75
C GLY A 124 7.97 12.83 11.12
N GLY A 125 7.24 12.01 10.35
CA GLY A 125 6.07 12.43 9.60
C GLY A 125 6.34 12.82 8.15
N GLU A 126 7.61 12.80 7.72
CA GLU A 126 7.97 12.98 6.31
C GLU A 126 7.77 11.67 5.51
N ASP A 127 7.95 11.76 4.20
CA ASP A 127 7.88 10.61 3.32
C ASP A 127 8.96 9.58 3.68
N PRO A 128 8.58 8.38 4.17
CA PRO A 128 9.56 7.37 4.55
C PRO A 128 10.40 6.90 3.36
N LEU A 129 9.89 6.98 2.14
CA LEU A 129 10.65 6.65 0.94
C LEU A 129 11.79 7.63 0.72
N LYS A 130 11.55 8.92 0.97
CA LYS A 130 12.59 9.95 0.87
C LYS A 130 13.74 9.67 1.84
N VAL A 131 13.40 9.28 3.07
CA VAL A 131 14.41 8.94 4.08
C VAL A 131 15.16 7.66 3.70
N TYR A 132 14.44 6.65 3.22
CA TYR A 132 15.04 5.37 2.79
C TYR A 132 15.99 5.53 1.61
N MET A 133 15.64 6.38 0.63
CA MET A 133 16.45 6.61 -0.56
C MET A 133 17.52 7.68 -0.38
N ALA A 134 17.58 8.34 0.75
CA ALA A 134 18.58 9.35 1.00
C ALA A 134 19.98 8.71 0.97
N PRO A 135 20.97 9.36 0.33
CA PRO A 135 22.35 8.84 0.31
C PRO A 135 22.88 8.79 1.74
N ARG A 136 23.50 7.69 2.03
CA ARG A 136 24.15 7.43 3.33
C ARG A 136 25.58 7.95 3.32
#